data_7e661a8ba91eab76d14117ca7a11be9b
#
_entry.id   7e661a8ba91eab76d14117ca7a11be9b
#
_cell.length_a   1.000
_cell.length_b   1.000
_cell.length_c   1.000
_cell.angle_alpha   90.00
_cell.angle_beta   90.00
_cell.angle_gamma   90.00
#
_symmetry.space_group_name_H-M   'P 1'
#
loop_
_entity.id
_entity.type
_entity.pdbx_description
1 polymer ?
#
loop_
_entity_poly.entity_id
_entity_poly.type
_entity_poly.pdbx_seq_one_letter_code
_entity_poly.pdbx_strand_id
1 'polypeptide(L)'
;MFPLTRCSGSGNRRFITVVFALLLSGASTPVFAKISCADLLHAQIPDVRIDTAEEIHPAPLWKFSGNALGGLGAAEVRVPFCRVSGVIEQEIAFELWLPDDWDQRYLGVGNGGDAGFINYSSLAYGVSRGFASASSNLGHWRSDPHWALGHPDRLENFEWRAHHLMAVNSKKLIALYYGSPAHHAYYEGCSGGGMGGMNEVQRFPADYDGVIAGASGTSFPGIAARWVLDKVLTQQDPASELKPDDWKRIAETAIQQCDALDGVKDGIIINPAACKFDIASTPGLTPAQVQHAKAILGPLAGRDGRTYFPALSPGALYSNFPEQGAFIPALSFGDWTYQDPNWNLANFDVARDVSAAEAVVPGVRIWDTDLVPFERLNHKLITYIGGEDPTVPTQANIDYYNAVVDRLGKPETDSFFRLFVVSGMGHCAGGTGPTDFGQPYLNEESHPQDAEHDVLAAMILWVEEGRAPSQFIASQSEAGKVIATRPICAYPMLPHFSGNGDVNSAANWSCTYLGEAQK
;
A
#
# COMPACT_ATOMS: atom_id res chain seq x y z
N MET A 1 -65.83 37.22 15.53
CA MET A 1 -66.72 38.38 15.49
C MET A 1 -65.92 39.64 15.71
N PHE A 2 -65.79 40.43 14.62
CA PHE A 2 -65.62 41.88 14.52
C PHE A 2 -64.40 42.59 15.13
N PRO A 3 -64.00 43.75 14.47
CA PRO A 3 -63.86 44.08 13.09
C PRO A 3 -62.51 44.75 12.73
N LEU A 4 -62.27 44.93 11.42
CA LEU A 4 -61.27 45.73 10.73
C LEU A 4 -61.41 47.26 11.03
N THR A 5 -60.29 47.96 11.23
CA THR A 5 -60.21 49.40 10.92
C THR A 5 -58.95 49.67 10.10
N ARG A 6 -59.15 50.22 8.91
CA ARG A 6 -58.16 50.84 8.02
C ARG A 6 -57.73 52.19 8.58
N CYS A 7 -56.43 52.46 8.57
CA CYS A 7 -55.94 53.85 8.52
C CYS A 7 -54.90 53.97 7.40
N SER A 8 -55.22 54.81 6.45
CA SER A 8 -54.34 55.26 5.36
C SER A 8 -53.39 56.36 5.89
N GLY A 9 -52.12 56.22 5.65
CA GLY A 9 -51.10 57.23 5.92
C GLY A 9 -50.04 57.20 4.82
N SER A 10 -50.08 58.20 3.93
CA SER A 10 -49.10 58.50 2.93
C SER A 10 -47.83 59.03 3.59
N GLY A 11 -46.70 58.30 3.41
CA GLY A 11 -45.38 58.74 3.88
C GLY A 11 -44.31 58.42 2.86
N ASN A 12 -43.76 59.46 2.26
CA ASN A 12 -42.62 59.44 1.35
C ASN A 12 -41.43 58.66 1.97
N ARG A 13 -41.12 57.48 1.49
CA ARG A 13 -39.87 56.77 1.82
C ARG A 13 -38.80 57.08 0.76
N ARG A 14 -37.82 57.88 1.19
CA ARG A 14 -36.53 58.00 0.47
C ARG A 14 -35.79 56.66 0.59
N PHE A 15 -35.54 55.99 -0.52
CA PHE A 15 -34.67 54.85 -0.59
C PHE A 15 -33.22 55.32 -0.44
N ILE A 16 -32.58 55.00 0.68
CA ILE A 16 -31.11 55.08 0.84
C ILE A 16 -30.55 53.78 0.32
N THR A 17 -29.93 53.83 -0.86
CA THR A 17 -29.17 52.72 -1.40
C THR A 17 -27.83 52.62 -0.65
N VAL A 18 -27.72 51.69 0.27
CA VAL A 18 -26.43 51.34 0.92
C VAL A 18 -25.69 50.42 -0.02
N VAL A 19 -24.66 50.97 -0.69
CA VAL A 19 -23.70 50.16 -1.47
C VAL A 19 -22.76 49.47 -0.47
N PHE A 20 -22.95 48.15 -0.28
CA PHE A 20 -21.98 47.33 0.43
C PHE A 20 -20.80 47.09 -0.52
N ALA A 21 -19.71 47.79 -0.31
CA ALA A 21 -18.42 47.46 -0.93
C ALA A 21 -17.88 46.19 -0.26
N LEU A 22 -18.00 45.02 -0.90
CA LEU A 22 -17.27 43.82 -0.54
C LEU A 22 -15.77 44.05 -0.77
N LEU A 23 -15.04 44.33 0.28
CA LEU A 23 -13.59 44.24 0.29
C LEU A 23 -13.23 42.75 0.23
N LEU A 24 -12.97 42.25 -0.97
CA LEU A 24 -12.26 41.00 -1.19
C LEU A 24 -10.82 41.19 -0.66
N SER A 25 -10.59 40.83 0.59
CA SER A 25 -9.23 40.63 1.10
C SER A 25 -8.66 39.41 0.39
N GLY A 26 -7.97 39.63 -0.71
CA GLY A 26 -7.14 38.61 -1.35
C GLY A 26 -6.07 38.19 -0.35
N ALA A 27 -6.21 37.01 0.21
CA ALA A 27 -5.10 36.36 0.90
C ALA A 27 -4.01 36.13 -0.15
N SER A 28 -2.99 37.00 -0.17
CA SER A 28 -1.79 36.76 -0.95
C SER A 28 -1.09 35.54 -0.34
N THR A 29 -1.07 34.43 -1.03
CA THR A 29 -0.18 33.31 -0.74
C THR A 29 1.25 33.86 -0.69
N PRO A 30 2.04 33.56 0.34
CA PRO A 30 3.42 33.98 0.39
C PRO A 30 4.15 33.34 -0.79
N VAL A 31 4.62 34.16 -1.72
CA VAL A 31 5.52 33.74 -2.79
C VAL A 31 6.89 33.60 -2.16
N PHE A 32 7.33 32.38 -1.93
CA PHE A 32 8.70 32.10 -1.54
C PHE A 32 9.61 32.35 -2.76
N ALA A 33 10.76 32.97 -2.57
CA ALA A 33 11.77 33.04 -3.61
C ALA A 33 12.37 31.63 -3.79
N LYS A 34 12.44 31.14 -5.04
CA LYS A 34 13.14 29.88 -5.36
C LYS A 34 14.59 29.96 -4.87
N ILE A 35 15.06 28.92 -4.16
CA ILE A 35 16.44 28.82 -3.69
C ILE A 35 17.21 27.77 -4.49
N SER A 36 18.55 27.81 -4.45
CA SER A 36 19.36 26.77 -5.10
C SER A 36 19.34 25.46 -4.30
N CYS A 37 19.75 24.35 -4.93
CA CYS A 37 19.91 23.07 -4.25
C CYS A 37 20.86 23.20 -3.03
N ALA A 38 22.01 23.86 -3.22
CA ALA A 38 22.99 24.08 -2.14
C ALA A 38 22.43 24.92 -0.97
N ASP A 39 21.52 25.85 -1.23
CA ASP A 39 20.93 26.69 -0.17
C ASP A 39 20.01 25.89 0.76
N LEU A 40 19.50 24.72 0.32
CA LEU A 40 18.71 23.82 1.17
C LEU A 40 19.50 23.33 2.39
N LEU A 41 20.84 23.23 2.34
CA LEU A 41 21.68 22.93 3.50
C LEU A 41 21.49 23.92 4.67
N HIS A 42 21.01 25.11 4.37
CA HIS A 42 20.79 26.19 5.34
C HIS A 42 19.29 26.41 5.64
N ALA A 43 18.42 25.56 5.12
CA ALA A 43 16.98 25.66 5.34
C ALA A 43 16.66 25.54 6.85
N GLN A 44 15.91 26.50 7.36
CA GLN A 44 15.49 26.52 8.77
C GLN A 44 14.06 25.98 8.88
N ILE A 45 13.95 24.67 9.02
CA ILE A 45 12.68 23.98 9.31
C ILE A 45 12.79 23.40 10.72
N PRO A 46 11.84 23.72 11.61
CA PRO A 46 11.85 23.16 12.97
C PRO A 46 11.99 21.63 12.94
N ASP A 47 12.86 21.11 13.78
CA ASP A 47 13.11 19.68 13.96
C ASP A 47 13.62 18.94 12.73
N VAL A 48 14.11 19.65 11.69
CA VAL A 48 14.73 19.08 10.50
C VAL A 48 16.17 19.53 10.37
N ARG A 49 17.08 18.57 10.26
CA ARG A 49 18.48 18.78 9.89
C ARG A 49 18.71 18.25 8.49
N ILE A 50 19.20 19.09 7.59
CA ILE A 50 19.66 18.67 6.28
C ILE A 50 21.14 18.32 6.35
N ASP A 51 21.49 17.10 5.95
CA ASP A 51 22.86 16.60 5.97
C ASP A 51 23.57 16.81 4.62
N THR A 52 22.83 16.61 3.51
CA THR A 52 23.35 16.84 2.15
C THR A 52 22.29 17.48 1.26
N ALA A 53 22.75 18.30 0.30
CA ALA A 53 21.93 18.80 -0.80
C ALA A 53 22.84 18.89 -2.05
N GLU A 54 22.63 18.00 -3.00
CA GLU A 54 23.53 17.78 -4.14
C GLU A 54 22.76 17.82 -5.45
N GLU A 55 23.26 18.59 -6.44
CA GLU A 55 22.73 18.54 -7.80
C GLU A 55 23.25 17.30 -8.51
N ILE A 56 22.34 16.47 -8.99
CA ILE A 56 22.63 15.25 -9.75
C ILE A 56 22.35 15.50 -11.23
N HIS A 57 23.38 15.37 -12.04
CA HIS A 57 23.31 15.53 -13.51
C HIS A 57 23.69 14.20 -14.18
N PRO A 58 22.73 13.34 -14.52
CA PRO A 58 22.98 12.07 -15.20
C PRO A 58 23.68 12.27 -16.55
N ALA A 59 24.69 11.43 -16.84
CA ALA A 59 25.43 11.52 -18.12
C ALA A 59 25.74 10.12 -18.70
N PRO A 60 24.82 9.47 -19.39
CA PRO A 60 23.37 9.70 -19.53
C PRO A 60 22.53 9.07 -18.41
N LEU A 61 23.14 8.34 -17.48
CA LEU A 61 22.48 7.57 -16.43
C LEU A 61 23.23 7.72 -15.11
N TRP A 62 22.53 8.14 -14.08
CA TRP A 62 23.01 8.08 -12.71
C TRP A 62 22.52 6.78 -12.04
N LYS A 63 23.45 6.07 -11.39
CA LYS A 63 23.15 4.85 -10.66
C LYS A 63 23.54 5.03 -9.20
N PHE A 64 22.67 4.55 -8.32
CA PHE A 64 22.91 4.55 -6.90
C PHE A 64 22.52 3.20 -6.29
N SER A 65 23.30 2.72 -5.32
CA SER A 65 22.99 1.52 -4.55
C SER A 65 23.13 1.85 -3.07
N GLY A 66 22.02 1.78 -2.36
CA GLY A 66 21.96 1.88 -0.91
C GLY A 66 21.77 0.52 -0.24
N ASN A 67 21.81 0.51 1.09
CA ASN A 67 21.54 -0.68 1.89
C ASN A 67 20.03 -0.87 2.04
N ALA A 68 19.41 -1.63 1.14
CA ALA A 68 18.00 -2.01 1.26
C ALA A 68 17.82 -3.48 0.85
N LEU A 69 16.67 -4.04 1.18
CA LEU A 69 16.28 -5.39 0.77
C LEU A 69 16.03 -5.46 -0.74
N GLY A 70 16.69 -6.40 -1.40
CA GLY A 70 16.46 -6.69 -2.81
C GLY A 70 16.64 -5.48 -3.72
N GLY A 71 15.79 -5.34 -4.73
CA GLY A 71 15.82 -4.24 -5.71
C GLY A 71 15.51 -2.85 -5.15
N LEU A 72 14.93 -2.75 -3.95
CA LEU A 72 14.53 -1.45 -3.35
C LEU A 72 15.71 -0.54 -3.01
N GLY A 73 16.92 -1.10 -2.89
CA GLY A 73 18.17 -0.36 -2.63
C GLY A 73 18.84 0.24 -3.85
N ALA A 74 18.36 -0.04 -5.04
CA ALA A 74 18.96 0.44 -6.28
C ALA A 74 18.10 1.50 -6.96
N ALA A 75 18.75 2.54 -7.50
CA ALA A 75 18.12 3.58 -8.29
C ALA A 75 18.86 3.78 -9.62
N GLU A 76 18.10 3.97 -10.69
CA GLU A 76 18.60 4.40 -11.99
C GLU A 76 17.79 5.61 -12.43
N VAL A 77 18.44 6.76 -12.64
CA VAL A 77 17.79 8.02 -12.99
C VAL A 77 18.47 8.64 -14.20
N ARG A 78 17.66 9.16 -15.13
CA ARG A 78 18.10 9.80 -16.37
C ARG A 78 17.83 11.30 -16.43
N VAL A 79 17.04 11.83 -15.46
CA VAL A 79 16.66 13.24 -15.38
C VAL A 79 17.52 13.95 -14.32
N PRO A 80 17.85 15.24 -14.50
CA PRO A 80 18.55 16.00 -13.48
C PRO A 80 17.64 16.31 -12.29
N PHE A 81 18.20 16.30 -11.07
CA PHE A 81 17.46 16.59 -9.84
C PHE A 81 18.37 17.04 -8.70
N CYS A 82 17.82 17.75 -7.73
CA CYS A 82 18.46 18.01 -6.46
C CYS A 82 18.16 16.87 -5.49
N ARG A 83 19.20 16.18 -5.00
CA ARG A 83 19.12 15.14 -3.99
C ARG A 83 19.34 15.74 -2.62
N VAL A 84 18.38 15.64 -1.74
CA VAL A 84 18.43 16.12 -0.36
C VAL A 84 18.36 14.93 0.58
N SER A 85 19.27 14.86 1.57
CA SER A 85 19.18 13.92 2.67
C SER A 85 19.24 14.64 4.00
N GLY A 86 18.61 14.06 5.03
CA GLY A 86 18.58 14.65 6.35
C GLY A 86 17.89 13.77 7.38
N VAL A 87 17.66 14.35 8.55
CA VAL A 87 17.01 13.70 9.68
C VAL A 87 15.92 14.62 10.22
N ILE A 88 14.72 14.06 10.39
CA ILE A 88 13.62 14.70 11.07
C ILE A 88 13.68 14.27 12.54
N GLU A 89 13.61 15.23 13.45
CA GLU A 89 13.83 15.05 14.89
C GLU A 89 15.17 14.39 15.19
N GLN A 90 15.19 13.19 15.78
CA GLN A 90 16.44 12.55 16.20
C GLN A 90 16.88 11.41 15.28
N GLU A 91 15.93 10.64 14.72
CA GLU A 91 16.23 9.34 14.11
C GLU A 91 15.50 9.07 12.78
N ILE A 92 14.51 9.88 12.40
CA ILE A 92 13.81 9.69 11.13
C ILE A 92 14.67 10.22 9.99
N ALA A 93 15.55 9.37 9.48
CA ALA A 93 16.32 9.71 8.29
C ALA A 93 15.40 9.74 7.07
N PHE A 94 15.59 10.71 6.19
CA PHE A 94 14.81 10.83 4.96
C PHE A 94 15.67 11.27 3.79
N GLU A 95 15.20 10.96 2.58
CA GLU A 95 15.66 11.58 1.35
C GLU A 95 14.49 12.21 0.60
N LEU A 96 14.75 13.36 -0.01
CA LEU A 96 13.83 14.09 -0.88
C LEU A 96 14.56 14.41 -2.19
N TRP A 97 14.03 13.92 -3.30
CA TRP A 97 14.57 14.12 -4.65
C TRP A 97 13.68 15.09 -5.42
N LEU A 98 14.24 16.19 -5.89
CA LEU A 98 13.55 17.34 -6.46
C LEU A 98 13.98 17.49 -7.93
N PRO A 99 13.17 17.01 -8.91
CA PRO A 99 13.52 17.07 -10.33
C PRO A 99 13.57 18.52 -10.84
N ASP A 100 14.43 18.80 -11.81
CA ASP A 100 14.50 20.12 -12.46
C ASP A 100 13.22 20.43 -13.24
N ASP A 101 12.68 19.42 -13.93
CA ASP A 101 11.41 19.49 -14.65
C ASP A 101 10.27 18.96 -13.76
N TRP A 102 9.93 19.78 -12.75
CA TRP A 102 8.92 19.42 -11.75
C TRP A 102 7.51 19.70 -12.24
N ASP A 103 6.64 18.70 -12.17
CA ASP A 103 5.24 18.77 -12.58
C ASP A 103 4.28 19.32 -11.50
N GLN A 104 4.82 19.91 -10.43
CA GLN A 104 4.11 20.50 -9.29
C GLN A 104 3.40 19.46 -8.40
N ARG A 105 3.84 18.20 -8.47
CA ARG A 105 3.34 17.09 -7.65
C ARG A 105 4.38 16.61 -6.65
N TYR A 106 3.89 16.13 -5.51
CA TYR A 106 4.69 15.46 -4.49
C TYR A 106 4.31 13.97 -4.43
N LEU A 107 5.29 13.08 -4.31
CA LEU A 107 5.08 11.66 -4.09
C LEU A 107 5.82 11.21 -2.82
N GLY A 108 5.06 10.84 -1.77
CA GLY A 108 5.59 10.08 -0.65
C GLY A 108 5.61 8.61 -1.01
N VAL A 109 6.75 7.92 -0.78
CA VAL A 109 6.89 6.51 -1.11
C VAL A 109 7.05 5.67 0.14
N GLY A 110 6.28 4.58 0.21
CA GLY A 110 6.29 3.64 1.32
C GLY A 110 7.40 2.60 1.21
N ASN A 111 7.70 1.97 2.34
CA ASN A 111 8.73 0.94 2.46
C ASN A 111 8.12 -0.40 2.87
N GLY A 112 8.69 -1.51 2.39
CA GLY A 112 8.22 -2.85 2.72
C GLY A 112 8.77 -3.39 4.05
N GLY A 113 8.13 -4.45 4.55
CA GLY A 113 8.52 -5.11 5.80
C GLY A 113 8.40 -4.21 7.01
N ASP A 114 9.35 -4.32 7.92
CA ASP A 114 9.54 -3.47 9.10
C ASP A 114 10.41 -2.23 8.80
N ALA A 115 10.68 -1.94 7.55
CA ALA A 115 11.48 -0.85 7.01
C ALA A 115 12.94 -0.80 7.53
N GLY A 116 13.43 0.36 7.98
CA GLY A 116 14.83 0.54 8.38
C GLY A 116 15.77 0.85 7.19
N PHE A 117 15.24 1.40 6.10
CA PHE A 117 15.99 1.77 4.89
C PHE A 117 15.26 2.86 4.09
N ILE A 118 15.97 3.51 3.17
CA ILE A 118 15.39 4.42 2.17
C ILE A 118 15.04 3.62 0.91
N ASN A 119 13.83 3.81 0.38
CA ASN A 119 13.35 3.12 -0.83
C ASN A 119 13.82 3.86 -2.09
N TYR A 120 15.04 3.59 -2.51
CA TYR A 120 15.69 4.27 -3.63
C TYR A 120 15.04 3.98 -4.99
N SER A 121 14.52 2.78 -5.19
CA SER A 121 13.85 2.43 -6.44
C SER A 121 12.57 3.25 -6.64
N SER A 122 11.76 3.40 -5.58
CA SER A 122 10.55 4.21 -5.67
C SER A 122 10.83 5.72 -5.72
N LEU A 123 11.92 6.20 -5.12
CA LEU A 123 12.40 7.58 -5.34
C LEU A 123 12.75 7.83 -6.80
N ALA A 124 13.49 6.89 -7.43
CA ALA A 124 13.84 6.97 -8.85
C ALA A 124 12.61 6.92 -9.76
N TYR A 125 11.66 6.06 -9.44
CA TYR A 125 10.37 5.98 -10.13
C TYR A 125 9.65 7.33 -10.13
N GLY A 126 9.48 7.95 -8.96
CA GLY A 126 8.79 9.22 -8.84
C GLY A 126 9.53 10.38 -9.51
N VAL A 127 10.84 10.55 -9.26
CA VAL A 127 11.61 11.66 -9.85
C VAL A 127 11.70 11.56 -11.38
N SER A 128 11.76 10.33 -11.92
CA SER A 128 11.76 10.10 -13.37
C SER A 128 10.44 10.47 -14.04
N ARG A 129 9.36 10.58 -13.25
CA ARG A 129 8.01 10.97 -13.67
C ARG A 129 7.67 12.43 -13.33
N GLY A 130 8.67 13.24 -12.96
CA GLY A 130 8.48 14.67 -12.66
C GLY A 130 7.99 14.98 -11.25
N PHE A 131 7.89 13.98 -10.34
CA PHE A 131 7.48 14.22 -8.95
C PHE A 131 8.65 14.65 -8.08
N ALA A 132 8.42 15.58 -7.18
CA ALA A 132 9.24 15.69 -5.99
C ALA A 132 8.95 14.47 -5.09
N SER A 133 9.93 13.59 -4.86
CA SER A 133 9.70 12.29 -4.25
C SER A 133 10.47 12.12 -2.94
N ALA A 134 9.80 11.61 -1.88
CA ALA A 134 10.42 11.41 -0.58
C ALA A 134 10.23 9.99 -0.04
N SER A 135 11.28 9.49 0.66
CA SER A 135 11.28 8.23 1.41
C SER A 135 11.95 8.44 2.76
N SER A 136 11.57 7.69 3.79
CA SER A 136 12.21 7.70 5.11
C SER A 136 12.58 6.29 5.58
N ASN A 137 13.47 6.19 6.57
CA ASN A 137 13.83 4.91 7.20
C ASN A 137 12.83 4.44 8.26
N LEU A 138 11.76 5.18 8.49
CA LEU A 138 10.76 4.94 9.54
C LEU A 138 11.33 5.03 10.99
N GLY A 139 12.38 5.83 11.19
CA GLY A 139 12.94 6.12 12.53
C GLY A 139 13.93 5.10 13.06
N HIS A 140 14.39 4.17 12.26
CA HIS A 140 15.42 3.19 12.63
C HIS A 140 16.21 2.69 11.43
N TRP A 141 17.30 1.99 11.67
CA TRP A 141 18.07 1.33 10.62
C TRP A 141 18.05 -0.18 10.80
N ARG A 142 17.85 -0.92 9.71
CA ARG A 142 17.83 -2.39 9.69
C ARG A 142 19.14 -3.05 10.15
N SER A 143 20.23 -2.31 10.23
CA SER A 143 21.50 -2.77 10.80
C SER A 143 21.41 -3.07 12.30
N ASP A 144 20.41 -2.51 12.99
CA ASP A 144 20.08 -2.86 14.37
C ASP A 144 18.89 -3.84 14.34
N PRO A 145 19.09 -5.15 14.57
CA PRO A 145 18.01 -6.13 14.56
C PRO A 145 17.05 -5.96 15.75
N HIS A 146 17.51 -5.33 16.84
CA HIS A 146 16.74 -5.09 18.06
C HIS A 146 16.28 -3.64 18.19
N TRP A 147 16.05 -2.95 17.06
CA TRP A 147 15.78 -1.52 16.97
C TRP A 147 14.63 -1.03 17.87
N ALA A 148 13.66 -1.89 18.16
CA ALA A 148 12.48 -1.55 18.95
C ALA A 148 12.65 -1.80 20.46
N LEU A 149 13.71 -2.57 20.86
CA LEU A 149 13.89 -2.96 22.26
C LEU A 149 14.31 -1.75 23.11
N GLY A 150 13.47 -1.36 24.07
CA GLY A 150 13.69 -0.18 24.90
C GLY A 150 13.38 1.16 24.20
N HIS A 151 12.82 1.13 22.97
CA HIS A 151 12.57 2.28 22.13
C HIS A 151 11.10 2.36 21.66
N PRO A 152 10.15 2.70 22.56
CA PRO A 152 8.75 2.83 22.17
C PRO A 152 8.50 3.97 21.16
N ASP A 153 9.32 4.99 21.14
CA ASP A 153 9.32 6.07 20.15
C ASP A 153 9.64 5.59 18.73
N ARG A 154 10.54 4.63 18.57
CA ARG A 154 10.82 3.99 17.28
C ARG A 154 9.65 3.14 16.79
N LEU A 155 8.94 2.47 17.70
CA LEU A 155 7.71 1.75 17.35
C LEU A 155 6.66 2.72 16.82
N GLU A 156 6.43 3.85 17.50
CA GLU A 156 5.49 4.88 17.05
C GLU A 156 5.89 5.46 15.69
N ASN A 157 7.19 5.72 15.48
CA ASN A 157 7.71 6.17 14.19
C ASN A 157 7.44 5.15 13.08
N PHE A 158 7.71 3.86 13.33
CA PHE A 158 7.46 2.78 12.39
C PHE A 158 5.97 2.63 12.05
N GLU A 159 5.09 2.71 13.07
CA GLU A 159 3.67 2.50 12.89
C GLU A 159 3.02 3.53 11.95
N TRP A 160 3.30 4.82 12.16
CA TRP A 160 2.61 5.90 11.46
C TRP A 160 3.35 7.23 11.44
N ARG A 161 4.11 7.57 12.49
CA ARG A 161 4.56 8.93 12.74
C ARG A 161 5.61 9.39 11.71
N ALA A 162 6.53 8.51 11.30
CA ALA A 162 7.58 8.86 10.36
C ALA A 162 7.04 9.20 8.96
N HIS A 163 6.00 8.53 8.48
CA HIS A 163 5.36 8.86 7.21
C HIS A 163 4.74 10.25 7.24
N HIS A 164 3.97 10.56 8.27
CA HIS A 164 3.37 11.89 8.47
C HIS A 164 4.43 12.99 8.54
N LEU A 165 5.44 12.83 9.38
CA LEU A 165 6.50 13.84 9.51
C LEU A 165 7.31 14.01 8.22
N MET A 166 7.55 12.94 7.47
CA MET A 166 8.15 13.00 6.15
C MET A 166 7.28 13.84 5.20
N ALA A 167 5.97 13.59 5.13
CA ALA A 167 5.05 14.32 4.27
C ALA A 167 5.04 15.82 4.58
N VAL A 168 4.85 16.16 5.85
CA VAL A 168 4.77 17.56 6.31
C VAL A 168 6.06 18.33 6.02
N ASN A 169 7.22 17.72 6.28
CA ASN A 169 8.50 18.41 6.15
C ASN A 169 9.00 18.43 4.69
N SER A 170 8.74 17.38 3.91
CA SER A 170 9.00 17.39 2.46
C SER A 170 8.22 18.48 1.75
N LYS A 171 6.94 18.68 2.06
CA LYS A 171 6.12 19.77 1.49
C LYS A 171 6.70 21.17 1.79
N LYS A 172 7.26 21.38 2.98
CA LYS A 172 7.94 22.64 3.33
C LYS A 172 9.21 22.84 2.50
N LEU A 173 10.04 21.79 2.36
CA LEU A 173 11.27 21.84 1.56
C LEU A 173 10.96 22.07 0.07
N ILE A 174 9.93 21.42 -0.47
CA ILE A 174 9.42 21.62 -1.83
C ILE A 174 9.05 23.09 -2.06
N ALA A 175 8.26 23.65 -1.13
CA ALA A 175 7.84 25.06 -1.23
C ALA A 175 9.03 26.02 -1.17
N LEU A 176 10.05 25.75 -0.35
CA LEU A 176 11.28 26.54 -0.31
C LEU A 176 12.07 26.42 -1.61
N TYR A 177 12.28 25.20 -2.12
CA TYR A 177 13.11 24.96 -3.30
C TYR A 177 12.49 25.53 -4.58
N TYR A 178 11.22 25.24 -4.86
CA TYR A 178 10.56 25.69 -6.09
C TYR A 178 9.95 27.11 -5.96
N GLY A 179 9.83 27.67 -4.76
CA GLY A 179 9.17 28.95 -4.51
C GLY A 179 7.65 28.85 -4.51
N SER A 180 7.09 27.64 -4.59
CA SER A 180 5.65 27.37 -4.55
C SER A 180 5.40 25.98 -3.93
N PRO A 181 4.28 25.79 -3.22
CA PRO A 181 3.90 24.47 -2.73
C PRO A 181 3.55 23.52 -3.89
N ALA A 182 3.59 22.22 -3.63
CA ALA A 182 2.99 21.25 -4.55
C ALA A 182 1.49 21.49 -4.68
N HIS A 183 0.96 21.34 -5.89
CA HIS A 183 -0.47 21.48 -6.14
C HIS A 183 -1.23 20.26 -5.66
N HIS A 184 -0.63 19.06 -5.84
CA HIS A 184 -1.18 17.79 -5.37
C HIS A 184 -0.10 16.96 -4.71
N ALA A 185 -0.52 16.16 -3.73
CA ALA A 185 0.33 15.23 -2.99
C ALA A 185 -0.23 13.81 -3.12
N TYR A 186 0.64 12.89 -3.48
CA TYR A 186 0.31 11.48 -3.65
C TYR A 186 1.17 10.61 -2.74
N TYR A 187 0.62 9.48 -2.34
CA TYR A 187 1.36 8.45 -1.63
C TYR A 187 1.23 7.12 -2.37
N GLU A 188 2.31 6.37 -2.44
CA GLU A 188 2.31 5.03 -2.99
C GLU A 188 3.19 4.09 -2.18
N GLY A 189 2.64 2.92 -1.85
CA GLY A 189 3.39 1.89 -1.16
C GLY A 189 2.68 0.55 -1.19
N CYS A 190 3.45 -0.53 -0.99
CA CYS A 190 2.91 -1.89 -0.89
C CYS A 190 3.43 -2.57 0.37
N SER A 191 2.70 -3.57 0.91
CA SER A 191 3.07 -4.31 2.13
C SER A 191 3.15 -3.38 3.34
N GLY A 192 4.28 -3.31 4.03
CA GLY A 192 4.52 -2.30 5.07
C GLY A 192 4.26 -0.88 4.59
N GLY A 193 4.63 -0.56 3.34
CA GLY A 193 4.31 0.72 2.71
C GLY A 193 2.80 0.90 2.43
N GLY A 194 2.08 -0.16 2.10
CA GLY A 194 0.62 -0.14 2.01
C GLY A 194 -0.03 0.12 3.37
N MET A 195 0.51 -0.48 4.45
CA MET A 195 0.11 -0.17 5.83
C MET A 195 0.33 1.30 6.17
N GLY A 196 1.50 1.86 5.79
CA GLY A 196 1.79 3.29 5.94
C GLY A 196 0.75 4.16 5.24
N GLY A 197 0.42 3.87 3.96
CA GLY A 197 -0.60 4.59 3.21
C GLY A 197 -1.98 4.55 3.86
N MET A 198 -2.38 3.41 4.42
CA MET A 198 -3.64 3.30 5.14
C MET A 198 -3.63 4.10 6.45
N ASN A 199 -2.49 4.15 7.18
CA ASN A 199 -2.36 5.03 8.35
C ASN A 199 -2.46 6.51 7.98
N GLU A 200 -1.91 6.93 6.83
CA GLU A 200 -2.09 8.29 6.31
C GLU A 200 -3.57 8.62 6.09
N VAL A 201 -4.31 7.73 5.43
CA VAL A 201 -5.75 7.90 5.18
C VAL A 201 -6.55 8.00 6.47
N GLN A 202 -6.25 7.15 7.47
CA GLN A 202 -7.01 7.02 8.70
C GLN A 202 -6.67 8.12 9.73
N ARG A 203 -5.39 8.50 9.84
CA ARG A 203 -4.89 9.37 10.91
C ARG A 203 -4.59 10.79 10.44
N PHE A 204 -4.11 10.94 9.20
CA PHE A 204 -3.66 12.21 8.62
C PHE A 204 -4.32 12.49 7.27
N PRO A 205 -5.66 12.54 7.24
CA PRO A 205 -6.42 12.60 5.99
C PRO A 205 -6.08 13.82 5.12
N ALA A 206 -5.40 14.84 5.63
CA ALA A 206 -5.00 16.04 4.90
C ALA A 206 -3.59 15.96 4.28
N ASP A 207 -2.85 14.86 4.48
CA ASP A 207 -1.48 14.79 4.01
C ASP A 207 -1.37 14.48 2.51
N TYR A 208 -2.30 13.72 1.96
CA TYR A 208 -2.27 13.30 0.57
C TYR A 208 -3.64 13.40 -0.09
N ASP A 209 -3.68 13.92 -1.32
CA ASP A 209 -4.89 14.01 -2.15
C ASP A 209 -5.26 12.63 -2.74
N GLY A 210 -4.24 11.80 -3.00
CA GLY A 210 -4.40 10.45 -3.51
C GLY A 210 -3.46 9.46 -2.85
N VAL A 211 -3.99 8.29 -2.42
CA VAL A 211 -3.22 7.23 -1.77
C VAL A 211 -3.40 5.92 -2.51
N ILE A 212 -2.28 5.29 -2.88
CA ILE A 212 -2.22 3.93 -3.43
C ILE A 212 -1.59 3.02 -2.38
N ALA A 213 -2.38 2.10 -1.82
CA ALA A 213 -1.97 1.19 -0.76
C ALA A 213 -2.11 -0.26 -1.20
N GLY A 214 -1.02 -0.82 -1.74
CA GLY A 214 -0.98 -2.21 -2.20
C GLY A 214 -0.74 -3.18 -1.06
N ALA A 215 -1.35 -4.37 -1.13
CA ALA A 215 -1.16 -5.48 -0.18
C ALA A 215 -1.01 -4.98 1.26
N SER A 216 -1.88 -4.02 1.65
CA SER A 216 -1.82 -3.39 2.97
C SER A 216 -2.05 -4.45 4.03
N GLY A 217 -1.02 -4.74 4.81
CA GLY A 217 -1.12 -5.72 5.90
C GLY A 217 -2.15 -5.23 6.92
N THR A 218 -3.34 -5.83 6.91
CA THR A 218 -4.42 -5.46 7.84
C THR A 218 -4.11 -5.84 9.30
N SER A 219 -3.12 -6.72 9.51
CA SER A 219 -2.53 -7.04 10.82
C SER A 219 -1.09 -7.55 10.62
N PHE A 220 -0.11 -6.71 10.88
CA PHE A 220 1.31 -7.13 10.86
C PHE A 220 1.59 -8.25 11.88
N PRO A 221 1.06 -8.19 13.13
CA PRO A 221 1.16 -9.31 14.08
C PRO A 221 0.56 -10.61 13.56
N GLY A 222 -0.51 -10.56 12.78
CA GLY A 222 -1.11 -11.76 12.16
C GLY A 222 -0.18 -12.39 11.12
N ILE A 223 0.50 -11.57 10.31
CA ILE A 223 1.52 -12.01 9.36
C ILE A 223 2.69 -12.67 10.10
N ALA A 224 3.25 -11.97 11.09
CA ALA A 224 4.36 -12.48 11.91
C ALA A 224 4.00 -13.78 12.64
N ALA A 225 2.79 -13.86 13.19
CA ALA A 225 2.29 -15.03 13.88
C ALA A 225 2.21 -16.27 12.99
N ARG A 226 1.85 -16.12 11.71
CA ARG A 226 1.82 -17.24 10.74
C ARG A 226 3.20 -17.83 10.53
N TRP A 227 4.22 -16.99 10.38
CA TRP A 227 5.60 -17.44 10.22
C TRP A 227 6.18 -18.04 11.50
N VAL A 228 5.85 -17.47 12.67
CA VAL A 228 6.23 -18.03 13.97
C VAL A 228 5.58 -19.40 14.17
N LEU A 229 4.29 -19.54 13.82
CA LEU A 229 3.58 -20.82 13.93
C LEU A 229 4.22 -21.91 13.06
N ASP A 230 4.63 -21.60 11.83
CA ASP A 230 5.35 -22.52 10.94
C ASP A 230 6.62 -23.08 11.62
N LYS A 231 7.42 -22.21 12.22
CA LYS A 231 8.60 -22.61 12.99
C LYS A 231 8.26 -23.45 14.22
N VAL A 232 7.24 -23.06 14.96
CA VAL A 232 6.80 -23.80 16.17
C VAL A 232 6.36 -25.21 15.78
N LEU A 233 5.57 -25.36 14.72
CA LEU A 233 5.12 -26.68 14.26
C LEU A 233 6.29 -27.54 13.78
N THR A 234 7.23 -26.98 13.03
CA THR A 234 8.45 -27.69 12.61
C THR A 234 9.30 -28.15 13.81
N GLN A 235 9.44 -27.31 14.87
CA GLN A 235 10.17 -27.68 16.07
C GLN A 235 9.48 -28.77 16.90
N GLN A 236 8.14 -28.76 16.95
CA GLN A 236 7.35 -29.74 17.67
C GLN A 236 7.32 -31.11 16.97
N ASP A 237 7.25 -31.11 15.64
CA ASP A 237 7.31 -32.33 14.81
C ASP A 237 8.15 -32.09 13.55
N PRO A 238 9.47 -32.36 13.60
CA PRO A 238 10.35 -32.20 12.44
C PRO A 238 9.92 -33.03 11.22
N ALA A 239 9.12 -34.09 11.39
CA ALA A 239 8.60 -34.88 10.27
C ALA A 239 7.45 -34.17 9.53
N SER A 240 6.87 -33.14 10.12
CA SER A 240 5.82 -32.31 9.50
C SER A 240 6.38 -31.18 8.64
N GLU A 241 7.68 -30.92 8.66
CA GLU A 241 8.30 -29.84 7.92
C GLU A 241 8.01 -29.94 6.43
N LEU A 242 7.59 -28.80 5.83
CA LEU A 242 7.40 -28.67 4.38
C LEU A 242 8.58 -27.92 3.77
N LYS A 243 9.16 -28.49 2.73
CA LYS A 243 10.24 -27.88 1.95
C LYS A 243 9.66 -26.97 0.85
N PRO A 244 10.45 -26.09 0.23
CA PRO A 244 9.97 -25.22 -0.86
C PRO A 244 9.23 -25.98 -1.98
N ASP A 245 9.72 -27.18 -2.35
CA ASP A 245 9.07 -28.02 -3.36
C ASP A 245 7.73 -28.59 -2.90
N ASP A 246 7.53 -28.79 -1.60
CA ASP A 246 6.24 -29.23 -1.05
C ASP A 246 5.22 -28.09 -1.15
N TRP A 247 5.59 -26.87 -0.76
CA TRP A 247 4.76 -25.70 -0.89
C TRP A 247 4.39 -25.42 -2.35
N LYS A 248 5.36 -25.55 -3.26
CA LYS A 248 5.13 -25.44 -4.70
C LYS A 248 4.11 -26.46 -5.19
N ARG A 249 4.24 -27.75 -4.80
CA ARG A 249 3.25 -28.78 -5.19
C ARG A 249 1.85 -28.50 -4.66
N ILE A 250 1.74 -27.95 -3.44
CA ILE A 250 0.44 -27.55 -2.88
C ILE A 250 -0.19 -26.46 -3.75
N ALA A 251 0.55 -25.39 -4.07
CA ALA A 251 0.06 -24.31 -4.90
C ALA A 251 -0.33 -24.80 -6.30
N GLU A 252 0.53 -25.57 -6.97
CA GLU A 252 0.27 -26.14 -8.29
C GLU A 252 -0.97 -27.08 -8.29
N THR A 253 -1.15 -27.87 -7.21
CA THR A 253 -2.34 -28.73 -7.11
C THR A 253 -3.62 -27.92 -6.95
N ALA A 254 -3.58 -26.82 -6.18
CA ALA A 254 -4.71 -25.91 -6.07
C ALA A 254 -5.06 -25.27 -7.42
N ILE A 255 -4.06 -24.77 -8.14
CA ILE A 255 -4.24 -24.22 -9.50
C ILE A 255 -4.85 -25.27 -10.42
N GLN A 256 -4.28 -26.47 -10.49
CA GLN A 256 -4.81 -27.55 -11.35
C GLN A 256 -6.28 -27.91 -11.08
N GLN A 257 -6.74 -27.78 -9.83
CA GLN A 257 -8.12 -28.09 -9.46
C GLN A 257 -9.08 -26.94 -9.73
N CYS A 258 -8.61 -25.69 -9.64
CA CYS A 258 -9.47 -24.52 -9.61
C CYS A 258 -9.36 -23.60 -10.85
N ASP A 259 -8.30 -23.74 -11.63
CA ASP A 259 -8.02 -22.94 -12.83
C ASP A 259 -9.24 -22.91 -13.79
N ALA A 260 -9.83 -24.05 -14.08
CA ALA A 260 -10.95 -24.14 -15.02
C ALA A 260 -12.31 -23.65 -14.47
N LEU A 261 -12.39 -23.15 -13.24
CA LEU A 261 -13.68 -22.73 -12.64
C LEU A 261 -14.28 -21.49 -13.30
N ASP A 262 -13.48 -20.67 -13.94
CA ASP A 262 -13.88 -19.48 -14.71
C ASP A 262 -14.13 -19.79 -16.20
N GLY A 263 -13.91 -21.05 -16.63
CA GLY A 263 -14.07 -21.50 -18.01
C GLY A 263 -12.78 -21.43 -18.84
N VAL A 264 -11.65 -21.02 -18.26
CA VAL A 264 -10.34 -20.93 -18.91
C VAL A 264 -9.34 -21.85 -18.20
N LYS A 265 -8.33 -22.32 -18.93
CA LYS A 265 -7.18 -23.05 -18.37
C LYS A 265 -5.90 -22.30 -18.73
N ASP A 266 -5.52 -21.37 -17.89
CA ASP A 266 -4.37 -20.51 -18.12
C ASP A 266 -3.41 -20.42 -16.93
N GLY A 267 -3.63 -21.24 -15.90
CA GLY A 267 -2.81 -21.29 -14.70
C GLY A 267 -3.15 -20.22 -13.67
N ILE A 268 -4.33 -19.58 -13.77
CA ILE A 268 -4.73 -18.48 -12.90
C ILE A 268 -6.07 -18.80 -12.22
N ILE A 269 -6.15 -18.61 -10.91
CA ILE A 269 -7.41 -18.70 -10.18
C ILE A 269 -8.04 -17.30 -10.13
N ILE A 270 -9.05 -17.06 -10.97
CA ILE A 270 -9.74 -15.75 -11.03
C ILE A 270 -10.56 -15.48 -9.76
N ASN A 271 -11.23 -16.50 -9.23
CA ASN A 271 -12.03 -16.39 -8.02
C ASN A 271 -11.57 -17.39 -6.95
N PRO A 272 -10.61 -17.01 -6.09
CA PRO A 272 -10.12 -17.89 -5.03
C PRO A 272 -11.22 -18.36 -4.05
N ALA A 273 -12.27 -17.54 -3.84
CA ALA A 273 -13.37 -17.89 -2.94
C ALA A 273 -14.24 -19.05 -3.48
N ALA A 274 -14.29 -19.25 -4.79
CA ALA A 274 -14.99 -20.37 -5.41
C ALA A 274 -14.17 -21.67 -5.40
N CYS A 275 -12.88 -21.60 -5.14
CA CYS A 275 -11.96 -22.73 -5.15
C CYS A 275 -12.07 -23.56 -3.86
N LYS A 276 -12.59 -24.77 -3.97
CA LYS A 276 -12.70 -25.72 -2.84
C LYS A 276 -11.56 -26.73 -2.88
N PHE A 277 -10.36 -26.25 -2.62
CA PHE A 277 -9.16 -27.07 -2.62
C PHE A 277 -8.97 -27.84 -1.30
N ASP A 278 -8.72 -29.14 -1.39
CA ASP A 278 -8.30 -29.96 -0.25
C ASP A 278 -6.79 -30.25 -0.31
N ILE A 279 -6.04 -29.70 0.63
CA ILE A 279 -4.59 -29.89 0.74
C ILE A 279 -4.21 -31.37 0.80
N ALA A 280 -5.07 -32.23 1.38
CA ALA A 280 -4.82 -33.68 1.44
C ALA A 280 -4.79 -34.36 0.05
N SER A 281 -5.30 -33.72 -0.97
CA SER A 281 -5.22 -34.22 -2.36
C SER A 281 -3.86 -33.99 -3.03
N THR A 282 -2.96 -33.22 -2.39
CA THR A 282 -1.62 -32.96 -2.91
C THR A 282 -0.75 -34.22 -2.87
N PRO A 283 -0.23 -34.69 -4.02
CA PRO A 283 0.56 -35.91 -4.07
C PRO A 283 1.87 -35.79 -3.27
N GLY A 284 2.25 -36.89 -2.58
CA GLY A 284 3.55 -37.02 -1.93
C GLY A 284 3.69 -36.35 -0.57
N LEU A 285 2.63 -35.74 -0.02
CA LEU A 285 2.63 -35.24 1.36
C LEU A 285 2.30 -36.37 2.35
N THR A 286 2.99 -36.36 3.48
CA THR A 286 2.63 -37.20 4.62
C THR A 286 1.41 -36.60 5.36
N PRO A 287 0.68 -37.42 6.17
CA PRO A 287 -0.39 -36.88 7.02
C PRO A 287 0.05 -35.74 7.94
N ALA A 288 1.27 -35.80 8.47
CA ALA A 288 1.83 -34.76 9.33
C ALA A 288 2.05 -33.44 8.53
N GLN A 289 2.61 -33.54 7.34
CA GLN A 289 2.76 -32.38 6.43
C GLN A 289 1.41 -31.77 5.99
N VAL A 290 0.41 -32.62 5.74
CA VAL A 290 -0.96 -32.13 5.44
C VAL A 290 -1.54 -31.33 6.59
N GLN A 291 -1.38 -31.78 7.84
CA GLN A 291 -1.87 -31.03 9.00
C GLN A 291 -1.10 -29.72 9.19
N HIS A 292 0.22 -29.74 9.02
CA HIS A 292 1.05 -28.54 9.06
C HIS A 292 0.60 -27.53 7.99
N ALA A 293 0.49 -27.94 6.73
CA ALA A 293 0.04 -27.07 5.64
C ALA A 293 -1.37 -26.50 5.90
N LYS A 294 -2.31 -27.29 6.44
CA LYS A 294 -3.65 -26.83 6.84
C LYS A 294 -3.60 -25.76 7.93
N ALA A 295 -2.68 -25.89 8.88
CA ALA A 295 -2.50 -24.89 9.93
C ALA A 295 -1.93 -23.57 9.41
N ILE A 296 -1.03 -23.63 8.42
CA ILE A 296 -0.36 -22.44 7.86
C ILE A 296 -1.21 -21.74 6.79
N LEU A 297 -1.80 -22.49 5.87
CA LEU A 297 -2.61 -21.90 4.79
C LEU A 297 -4.03 -21.56 5.25
N GLY A 298 -4.53 -22.24 6.28
CA GLY A 298 -5.84 -21.99 6.85
C GLY A 298 -5.96 -20.67 7.64
N PRO A 299 -7.15 -20.41 8.20
CA PRO A 299 -7.31 -19.27 9.11
C PRO A 299 -6.41 -19.44 10.33
N LEU A 300 -5.72 -18.38 10.71
CA LEU A 300 -4.92 -18.36 11.94
C LEU A 300 -5.88 -18.28 13.13
N ALA A 301 -6.15 -19.42 13.75
CA ALA A 301 -7.08 -19.54 14.84
C ALA A 301 -6.36 -19.73 16.18
N GLY A 302 -6.87 -19.08 17.22
CA GLY A 302 -6.44 -19.30 18.59
C GLY A 302 -7.10 -20.56 19.20
N ARG A 303 -6.57 -21.00 20.34
CA ARG A 303 -7.17 -22.09 21.13
C ARG A 303 -8.54 -21.75 21.69
N ASP A 304 -8.88 -20.46 21.71
CA ASP A 304 -10.20 -19.92 22.07
C ASP A 304 -11.26 -20.07 20.95
N GLY A 305 -10.87 -20.62 19.79
CA GLY A 305 -11.72 -20.81 18.62
C GLY A 305 -11.95 -19.55 17.77
N ARG A 306 -11.35 -18.40 18.12
CA ARG A 306 -11.43 -17.18 17.31
C ARG A 306 -10.42 -17.22 16.18
N THR A 307 -10.82 -16.69 15.02
CA THR A 307 -9.89 -16.39 13.91
C THR A 307 -9.27 -15.02 14.15
N TYR A 308 -7.94 -15.00 14.18
CA TYR A 308 -7.12 -13.78 14.35
C TYR A 308 -6.65 -13.23 13.00
N PHE A 309 -6.52 -14.10 12.00
CA PHE A 309 -6.13 -13.68 10.65
C PHE A 309 -6.73 -14.66 9.62
N PRO A 310 -7.22 -14.18 8.45
CA PRO A 310 -7.84 -15.04 7.46
C PRO A 310 -6.89 -16.08 6.85
N ALA A 311 -7.45 -17.07 6.16
CA ALA A 311 -6.72 -18.05 5.37
C ALA A 311 -5.99 -17.36 4.21
N LEU A 312 -4.88 -17.94 3.75
CA LEU A 312 -4.28 -17.62 2.47
C LEU A 312 -5.14 -18.18 1.33
N SER A 313 -5.10 -17.50 0.19
CA SER A 313 -5.83 -17.95 -1.00
C SER A 313 -5.29 -19.28 -1.53
N PRO A 314 -6.15 -20.16 -2.08
CA PRO A 314 -5.69 -21.27 -2.89
C PRO A 314 -4.79 -20.77 -4.04
N GLY A 315 -3.71 -21.50 -4.32
CA GLY A 315 -2.70 -21.07 -5.30
C GLY A 315 -1.57 -20.23 -4.73
N ALA A 316 -1.73 -19.63 -3.54
CA ALA A 316 -0.67 -18.88 -2.89
C ALA A 316 0.59 -19.74 -2.68
N LEU A 317 1.70 -19.33 -3.25
CA LEU A 317 2.99 -19.99 -3.10
C LEU A 317 3.63 -19.55 -1.79
N TYR A 318 3.22 -20.16 -0.69
CA TYR A 318 3.76 -19.84 0.62
C TYR A 318 5.27 -20.06 0.66
N SER A 319 5.98 -19.09 1.22
CA SER A 319 7.40 -19.20 1.54
C SER A 319 7.67 -18.61 2.91
N ASN A 320 8.61 -19.20 3.65
CA ASN A 320 9.06 -18.63 4.90
C ASN A 320 10.08 -17.53 4.63
N PHE A 321 9.61 -16.32 4.34
CA PHE A 321 10.45 -15.14 4.10
C PHE A 321 11.55 -14.92 5.15
N PRO A 322 11.30 -15.18 6.44
CA PRO A 322 12.32 -15.01 7.49
C PRO A 322 13.55 -15.90 7.33
N GLU A 323 13.40 -17.09 6.73
CA GLU A 323 14.57 -17.95 6.46
C GLU A 323 15.54 -17.34 5.46
N GLN A 324 15.07 -16.37 4.66
CA GLN A 324 15.89 -15.65 3.71
C GLN A 324 16.59 -14.41 4.33
N GLY A 325 16.52 -14.25 5.66
CA GLY A 325 17.17 -13.15 6.39
C GLY A 325 16.50 -11.78 6.24
N ALA A 326 15.30 -11.75 5.67
CA ALA A 326 14.61 -10.50 5.36
C ALA A 326 13.96 -9.84 6.60
N PHE A 327 13.59 -10.64 7.59
CA PHE A 327 12.83 -10.22 8.77
C PHE A 327 12.84 -11.31 9.83
N ILE A 328 12.85 -10.95 11.11
CA ILE A 328 12.80 -11.91 12.21
C ILE A 328 11.44 -11.77 12.92
N PRO A 329 10.40 -12.57 12.56
CA PRO A 329 9.05 -12.42 13.11
C PRO A 329 8.98 -12.53 14.62
N ALA A 330 9.89 -13.31 15.22
CA ALA A 330 9.99 -13.44 16.66
C ALA A 330 10.24 -12.10 17.36
N LEU A 331 10.94 -11.16 16.71
CA LEU A 331 11.20 -9.82 17.26
C LEU A 331 9.92 -9.00 17.40
N SER A 332 8.90 -9.21 16.53
CA SER A 332 7.59 -8.56 16.68
C SER A 332 6.91 -8.91 18.01
N PHE A 333 7.19 -10.07 18.58
CA PHE A 333 6.68 -10.47 19.89
C PHE A 333 7.69 -10.18 20.99
N GLY A 334 8.93 -10.59 20.84
CA GLY A 334 9.98 -10.37 21.84
C GLY A 334 10.24 -8.87 22.09
N ASP A 335 10.71 -8.18 21.08
CA ASP A 335 11.19 -6.80 21.22
C ASP A 335 10.03 -5.79 21.24
N TRP A 336 9.05 -5.94 20.34
CA TRP A 336 7.99 -4.95 20.25
C TRP A 336 6.95 -5.11 21.36
N THR A 337 6.44 -6.34 21.52
CA THR A 337 5.29 -6.62 22.38
C THR A 337 5.67 -6.76 23.84
N TYR A 338 6.69 -7.58 24.11
CA TYR A 338 7.04 -7.95 25.50
C TYR A 338 8.26 -7.22 26.03
N GLN A 339 9.03 -6.53 25.18
CA GLN A 339 10.29 -5.89 25.54
C GLN A 339 11.24 -6.89 26.22
N ASP A 340 11.24 -8.13 25.75
CA ASP A 340 12.01 -9.26 26.29
C ASP A 340 12.90 -9.87 25.18
N PRO A 341 14.21 -9.60 25.18
CA PRO A 341 15.13 -10.15 24.19
C PRO A 341 15.31 -11.69 24.33
N ASN A 342 14.83 -12.29 25.43
CA ASN A 342 14.87 -13.72 25.67
C ASN A 342 13.53 -14.41 25.38
N TRP A 343 12.57 -13.71 24.76
CA TRP A 343 11.30 -14.28 24.39
C TRP A 343 11.50 -15.54 23.52
N ASN A 344 10.80 -16.63 23.89
CA ASN A 344 11.03 -17.95 23.30
C ASN A 344 9.82 -18.40 22.48
N LEU A 345 10.06 -18.76 21.22
CA LEU A 345 9.08 -19.34 20.29
C LEU A 345 8.28 -20.50 20.89
N ALA A 346 8.90 -21.34 21.76
CA ALA A 346 8.21 -22.46 22.40
C ALA A 346 7.01 -22.05 23.27
N ASN A 347 6.97 -20.78 23.68
CA ASN A 347 5.87 -20.20 24.47
C ASN A 347 4.80 -19.53 23.59
N PHE A 348 4.95 -19.54 22.28
CA PHE A 348 4.04 -18.84 21.38
C PHE A 348 2.61 -19.38 21.45
N ASP A 349 1.65 -18.45 21.58
CA ASP A 349 0.22 -18.72 21.52
C ASP A 349 -0.46 -17.66 20.68
N VAL A 350 -1.14 -18.07 19.61
CA VAL A 350 -1.77 -17.16 18.63
C VAL A 350 -2.69 -16.16 19.30
N ALA A 351 -3.59 -16.61 20.18
CA ALA A 351 -4.60 -15.75 20.79
C ALA A 351 -3.97 -14.69 21.70
N ARG A 352 -3.04 -15.12 22.56
CA ARG A 352 -2.36 -14.24 23.51
C ARG A 352 -1.45 -13.26 22.79
N ASP A 353 -0.57 -13.76 21.92
CA ASP A 353 0.54 -12.96 21.41
C ASP A 353 0.10 -11.98 20.31
N VAL A 354 -0.82 -12.38 19.44
CA VAL A 354 -1.40 -11.46 18.45
C VAL A 354 -2.20 -10.36 19.14
N SER A 355 -3.05 -10.72 20.14
CA SER A 355 -3.83 -9.71 20.87
C SER A 355 -2.93 -8.74 21.66
N ALA A 356 -1.86 -9.24 22.26
CA ALA A 356 -0.90 -8.42 23.00
C ALA A 356 -0.17 -7.46 22.05
N ALA A 357 0.29 -7.95 20.89
CA ALA A 357 0.97 -7.16 19.89
C ALA A 357 0.07 -6.03 19.32
N GLU A 358 -1.17 -6.35 18.96
CA GLU A 358 -2.14 -5.35 18.48
C GLU A 358 -2.50 -4.29 19.54
N ALA A 359 -2.38 -4.62 20.82
CA ALA A 359 -2.63 -3.67 21.91
C ALA A 359 -1.44 -2.72 22.16
N VAL A 360 -0.20 -3.20 21.96
CA VAL A 360 1.04 -2.41 22.18
C VAL A 360 1.39 -1.57 20.97
N VAL A 361 1.11 -2.08 19.76
CA VAL A 361 1.45 -1.44 18.47
C VAL A 361 0.17 -1.27 17.62
N PRO A 362 -0.76 -0.40 18.04
CA PRO A 362 -2.10 -0.32 17.39
C PRO A 362 -2.06 0.16 15.94
N GLY A 363 -1.02 0.90 15.53
CA GLY A 363 -0.87 1.38 14.16
C GLY A 363 -0.51 0.29 13.14
N VAL A 364 -0.09 -0.90 13.60
CA VAL A 364 0.16 -2.04 12.71
C VAL A 364 -1.08 -2.91 12.46
N ARG A 365 -2.23 -2.48 12.98
CA ARG A 365 -3.53 -3.04 12.69
C ARG A 365 -4.38 -2.01 11.94
N ILE A 366 -4.61 -2.25 10.67
CA ILE A 366 -5.42 -1.38 9.82
C ILE A 366 -6.88 -1.85 9.89
N TRP A 367 -7.66 -1.21 10.77
CA TRP A 367 -9.05 -1.62 10.98
C TRP A 367 -10.03 -0.47 11.24
N ASP A 368 -9.56 0.78 11.24
CA ASP A 368 -10.49 1.89 11.32
C ASP A 368 -11.23 2.05 9.98
N THR A 369 -12.55 1.95 10.04
CA THR A 369 -13.43 2.08 8.86
C THR A 369 -14.06 3.47 8.76
N ASP A 370 -13.73 4.40 9.68
CA ASP A 370 -14.18 5.78 9.63
C ASP A 370 -13.31 6.63 8.70
N LEU A 371 -13.51 6.48 7.41
CA LEU A 371 -12.81 7.24 6.38
C LEU A 371 -13.52 8.54 5.98
N VAL A 372 -14.58 8.94 6.70
CA VAL A 372 -15.32 10.19 6.45
C VAL A 372 -14.43 11.44 6.46
N PRO A 373 -13.42 11.60 7.35
CA PRO A 373 -12.53 12.75 7.30
C PRO A 373 -11.74 12.85 5.97
N PHE A 374 -11.31 11.72 5.41
CA PHE A 374 -10.59 11.65 4.14
C PHE A 374 -11.53 11.91 2.94
N GLU A 375 -12.70 11.29 2.94
CA GLU A 375 -13.74 11.49 1.93
C GLU A 375 -14.17 12.97 1.83
N ARG A 376 -14.42 13.64 2.96
CA ARG A 376 -14.83 15.06 3.00
C ARG A 376 -13.83 16.04 2.41
N LEU A 377 -12.56 15.68 2.36
CA LEU A 377 -11.52 16.44 1.67
C LEU A 377 -11.50 16.15 0.16
N ASN A 378 -12.40 15.29 -0.34
CA ASN A 378 -12.46 14.82 -1.73
C ASN A 378 -11.20 14.05 -2.17
N HIS A 379 -10.44 13.48 -1.22
CA HIS A 379 -9.24 12.69 -1.48
C HIS A 379 -9.60 11.29 -1.98
N LYS A 380 -8.66 10.58 -2.60
CA LYS A 380 -8.90 9.31 -3.29
C LYS A 380 -8.00 8.20 -2.79
N LEU A 381 -8.58 7.01 -2.62
CA LEU A 381 -7.89 5.80 -2.15
C LEU A 381 -8.03 4.69 -3.19
N ILE A 382 -6.91 4.16 -3.65
CA ILE A 382 -6.84 2.88 -4.37
C ILE A 382 -6.12 1.89 -3.48
N THR A 383 -6.75 0.73 -3.23
CA THR A 383 -6.04 -0.42 -2.67
C THR A 383 -6.00 -1.55 -3.69
N TYR A 384 -4.92 -2.32 -3.68
CA TYR A 384 -4.82 -3.54 -4.47
C TYR A 384 -4.21 -4.67 -3.67
N ILE A 385 -4.55 -5.90 -4.02
CA ILE A 385 -4.06 -7.12 -3.36
C ILE A 385 -3.92 -8.25 -4.38
N GLY A 386 -2.85 -9.03 -4.26
CA GLY A 386 -2.68 -10.25 -5.06
C GLY A 386 -3.72 -11.31 -4.73
N GLY A 387 -4.30 -11.92 -5.76
CA GLY A 387 -5.21 -13.06 -5.60
C GLY A 387 -4.53 -14.28 -5.02
N GLU A 388 -3.21 -14.39 -5.18
CA GLU A 388 -2.35 -15.49 -4.72
C GLU A 388 -1.26 -14.98 -3.74
N ASP A 389 -1.53 -13.88 -3.02
CA ASP A 389 -0.56 -13.32 -2.07
C ASP A 389 -0.25 -14.32 -0.93
N PRO A 390 1.02 -14.75 -0.79
CA PRO A 390 1.42 -15.74 0.21
C PRO A 390 1.67 -15.14 1.60
N THR A 391 1.63 -13.83 1.73
CA THR A 391 2.00 -13.07 2.92
C THR A 391 0.79 -12.40 3.55
N VAL A 392 0.09 -11.59 2.76
CA VAL A 392 -1.12 -10.87 3.18
C VAL A 392 -2.34 -11.57 2.59
N PRO A 393 -3.22 -12.15 3.41
CA PRO A 393 -4.42 -12.81 2.90
C PRO A 393 -5.28 -11.85 2.07
N THR A 394 -5.60 -12.22 0.86
CA THR A 394 -6.50 -11.47 -0.04
C THR A 394 -7.81 -11.14 0.66
N GLN A 395 -8.36 -12.11 1.40
CA GLN A 395 -9.62 -11.95 2.13
C GLN A 395 -9.58 -10.84 3.18
N ALA A 396 -8.42 -10.58 3.82
CA ALA A 396 -8.30 -9.53 4.81
C ALA A 396 -8.54 -8.13 4.22
N ASN A 397 -8.05 -7.88 2.98
CA ASN A 397 -8.29 -6.62 2.28
C ASN A 397 -9.74 -6.50 1.79
N ILE A 398 -10.33 -7.62 1.35
CA ILE A 398 -11.75 -7.69 0.97
C ILE A 398 -12.64 -7.41 2.19
N ASP A 399 -12.36 -8.02 3.33
CA ASP A 399 -13.12 -7.82 4.58
C ASP A 399 -13.06 -6.36 5.04
N TYR A 400 -11.89 -5.73 4.97
CA TYR A 400 -11.73 -4.32 5.29
C TYR A 400 -12.56 -3.42 4.35
N TYR A 401 -12.46 -3.63 3.04
CA TYR A 401 -13.25 -2.88 2.06
C TYR A 401 -14.76 -3.03 2.31
N ASN A 402 -15.22 -4.26 2.53
CA ASN A 402 -16.63 -4.54 2.82
C ASN A 402 -17.08 -3.87 4.12
N ALA A 403 -16.25 -3.85 5.15
CA ALA A 403 -16.55 -3.16 6.40
C ALA A 403 -16.68 -1.63 6.23
N VAL A 404 -15.89 -1.02 5.32
CA VAL A 404 -16.07 0.39 4.94
C VAL A 404 -17.39 0.58 4.17
N VAL A 405 -17.71 -0.31 3.23
CA VAL A 405 -19.00 -0.29 2.49
C VAL A 405 -20.19 -0.45 3.44
N ASP A 406 -20.10 -1.36 4.40
CA ASP A 406 -21.17 -1.57 5.40
C ASP A 406 -21.40 -0.33 6.27
N ARG A 407 -20.35 0.43 6.56
CA ARG A 407 -20.40 1.66 7.35
C ARG A 407 -20.92 2.86 6.56
N LEU A 408 -20.42 3.08 5.34
CA LEU A 408 -20.67 4.32 4.58
C LEU A 408 -21.70 4.13 3.46
N GLY A 409 -21.95 2.89 3.04
CA GLY A 409 -22.72 2.57 1.84
C GLY A 409 -21.86 2.52 0.58
N LYS A 410 -22.26 1.66 -0.37
CA LYS A 410 -21.51 1.43 -1.62
C LYS A 410 -21.32 2.69 -2.47
N PRO A 411 -22.38 3.54 -2.72
CA PRO A 411 -22.19 4.74 -3.53
C PRO A 411 -21.19 5.72 -2.95
N GLU A 412 -21.21 5.92 -1.62
CA GLU A 412 -20.29 6.83 -0.94
C GLU A 412 -18.87 6.27 -0.99
N THR A 413 -18.69 4.99 -0.64
CA THR A 413 -17.39 4.33 -0.73
C THR A 413 -16.82 4.43 -2.14
N ASP A 414 -17.62 4.19 -3.16
CA ASP A 414 -17.19 4.27 -4.57
C ASP A 414 -16.79 5.69 -5.02
N SER A 415 -17.20 6.72 -4.31
CA SER A 415 -16.85 8.09 -4.67
C SER A 415 -15.36 8.40 -4.41
N PHE A 416 -14.73 7.67 -3.46
CA PHE A 416 -13.38 7.95 -3.01
C PHE A 416 -12.48 6.71 -2.83
N PHE A 417 -13.03 5.48 -2.76
CA PHE A 417 -12.26 4.27 -2.48
C PHE A 417 -12.52 3.19 -3.55
N ARG A 418 -11.45 2.60 -4.10
CA ARG A 418 -11.46 1.44 -4.99
C ARG A 418 -10.53 0.35 -4.46
N LEU A 419 -11.03 -0.89 -4.44
CA LEU A 419 -10.23 -2.09 -4.22
C LEU A 419 -10.07 -2.85 -5.54
N PHE A 420 -8.85 -3.31 -5.83
CA PHE A 420 -8.54 -4.18 -6.96
C PHE A 420 -7.94 -5.50 -6.47
N VAL A 421 -8.56 -6.62 -6.83
CA VAL A 421 -8.01 -7.95 -6.59
C VAL A 421 -7.35 -8.42 -7.88
N VAL A 422 -6.02 -8.58 -7.84
CA VAL A 422 -5.21 -8.91 -9.02
C VAL A 422 -5.03 -10.41 -9.11
N SER A 423 -5.81 -11.07 -9.95
CA SER A 423 -5.77 -12.54 -10.13
C SER A 423 -4.39 -12.98 -10.62
N GLY A 424 -3.86 -14.06 -10.05
CA GLY A 424 -2.54 -14.59 -10.38
C GLY A 424 -1.37 -13.74 -9.86
N MET A 425 -1.61 -12.68 -9.10
CA MET A 425 -0.53 -11.88 -8.49
C MET A 425 -0.16 -12.44 -7.12
N GLY A 426 1.15 -12.52 -6.86
CA GLY A 426 1.73 -12.80 -5.56
C GLY A 426 1.77 -11.56 -4.66
N HIS A 427 2.82 -11.42 -3.84
CA HIS A 427 2.96 -10.30 -2.91
C HIS A 427 3.52 -9.06 -3.60
N CYS A 428 2.71 -8.01 -3.73
CA CYS A 428 3.04 -6.72 -4.37
C CYS A 428 3.29 -6.78 -5.89
N ALA A 429 3.76 -7.90 -6.41
CA ALA A 429 4.11 -8.10 -7.82
C ALA A 429 4.32 -9.58 -8.13
N GLY A 430 4.56 -9.90 -9.39
CA GLY A 430 4.84 -11.25 -9.86
C GLY A 430 3.67 -12.21 -9.67
N GLY A 431 3.93 -13.50 -9.83
CA GLY A 431 2.90 -14.55 -9.78
C GLY A 431 2.71 -15.22 -11.13
N THR A 432 1.54 -15.84 -11.36
CA THR A 432 1.27 -16.67 -12.53
C THR A 432 0.64 -15.90 -13.70
N GLY A 433 0.06 -14.71 -13.46
CA GLY A 433 -0.71 -13.95 -14.44
C GLY A 433 -0.09 -12.62 -14.88
N PRO A 434 -0.81 -11.87 -15.75
CA PRO A 434 -0.52 -10.46 -16.03
C PRO A 434 -0.74 -9.62 -14.77
N THR A 435 0.34 -9.05 -14.24
CA THR A 435 0.34 -8.38 -12.92
C THR A 435 1.08 -7.05 -12.91
N ASP A 436 1.65 -6.62 -14.05
CA ASP A 436 2.27 -5.31 -14.20
C ASP A 436 1.23 -4.29 -14.64
N PHE A 437 0.94 -3.31 -13.79
CA PHE A 437 0.04 -2.18 -14.00
C PHE A 437 0.63 -0.88 -13.41
N GLY A 438 1.96 -0.75 -13.47
CA GLY A 438 2.67 0.47 -13.10
C GLY A 438 3.03 0.62 -11.63
N GLN A 439 2.89 -0.42 -10.82
CA GLN A 439 3.34 -0.36 -9.42
C GLN A 439 4.87 -0.30 -9.32
N PRO A 440 5.47 0.50 -8.41
CA PRO A 440 6.90 0.85 -8.40
C PRO A 440 7.86 -0.30 -8.08
N TYR A 441 7.36 -1.46 -7.70
CA TYR A 441 8.17 -2.65 -7.36
C TYR A 441 8.64 -3.45 -8.59
N LEU A 442 8.11 -3.11 -9.77
CA LEU A 442 8.48 -3.74 -11.02
C LEU A 442 9.41 -2.82 -11.82
N ASN A 443 10.60 -2.60 -11.53
CA ASN A 443 11.59 -1.73 -12.20
C ASN A 443 11.62 -1.77 -13.76
N GLU A 444 10.56 -2.25 -14.40
CA GLU A 444 10.42 -2.39 -15.84
C GLU A 444 9.38 -1.39 -16.37
N GLU A 445 9.83 -0.46 -17.19
CA GLU A 445 8.97 0.42 -18.02
C GLU A 445 8.33 -0.39 -19.17
N SER A 446 7.69 -1.52 -18.86
CA SER A 446 7.13 -2.42 -19.87
C SER A 446 5.68 -2.12 -20.23
N HIS A 447 5.06 -1.16 -19.55
CA HIS A 447 3.65 -0.78 -19.73
C HIS A 447 3.53 0.71 -20.16
N PRO A 448 2.44 1.08 -20.86
CA PRO A 448 2.13 2.48 -21.13
C PRO A 448 1.87 3.25 -19.84
N GLN A 449 2.38 4.49 -19.73
CA GLN A 449 2.16 5.36 -18.58
C GLN A 449 0.86 6.18 -18.74
N ASP A 450 -0.24 5.51 -19.03
CA ASP A 450 -1.58 6.10 -19.11
C ASP A 450 -2.52 5.50 -18.05
N ALA A 451 -3.68 6.12 -17.84
CA ALA A 451 -4.60 5.75 -16.77
C ALA A 451 -5.27 4.38 -16.97
N GLU A 452 -5.12 3.74 -18.12
CA GLU A 452 -5.63 2.39 -18.37
C GLU A 452 -4.62 1.32 -17.93
N HIS A 453 -3.31 1.63 -18.00
CA HIS A 453 -2.24 0.67 -17.79
C HIS A 453 -1.39 0.96 -16.54
N ASP A 454 -1.57 2.11 -15.90
CA ASP A 454 -0.70 2.60 -14.81
C ASP A 454 -1.53 3.13 -13.65
N VAL A 455 -1.36 2.53 -12.47
CA VAL A 455 -2.16 2.86 -11.29
C VAL A 455 -1.92 4.28 -10.78
N LEU A 456 -0.69 4.81 -10.88
CA LEU A 456 -0.38 6.18 -10.47
C LEU A 456 -0.99 7.18 -11.46
N ALA A 457 -0.91 6.94 -12.76
CA ALA A 457 -1.56 7.77 -13.77
C ALA A 457 -3.09 7.78 -13.59
N ALA A 458 -3.69 6.65 -13.26
CA ALA A 458 -5.12 6.56 -12.96
C ALA A 458 -5.50 7.32 -11.68
N MET A 459 -4.66 7.25 -10.63
CA MET A 459 -4.86 8.03 -9.40
C MET A 459 -4.81 9.53 -9.67
N ILE A 460 -3.83 10.00 -10.46
CA ILE A 460 -3.73 11.39 -10.87
C ILE A 460 -5.01 11.83 -11.59
N LEU A 461 -5.46 11.05 -12.55
CA LEU A 461 -6.67 11.34 -13.32
C LEU A 461 -7.93 11.38 -12.42
N TRP A 462 -7.98 10.53 -11.41
CA TRP A 462 -9.09 10.52 -10.46
C TRP A 462 -9.09 11.73 -9.53
N VAL A 463 -7.94 12.09 -8.98
CA VAL A 463 -7.78 13.26 -8.10
C VAL A 463 -8.03 14.56 -8.86
N GLU A 464 -7.39 14.72 -10.02
CA GLU A 464 -7.35 16.02 -10.72
C GLU A 464 -8.54 16.24 -11.65
N GLU A 465 -9.13 15.18 -12.22
CA GLU A 465 -10.23 15.27 -13.17
C GLU A 465 -11.52 14.58 -12.70
N GLY A 466 -11.50 13.89 -11.54
CA GLY A 466 -12.67 13.18 -11.02
C GLY A 466 -13.01 11.88 -11.76
N ARG A 467 -12.11 11.35 -12.57
CA ARG A 467 -12.31 10.16 -13.41
C ARG A 467 -11.85 8.91 -12.66
N ALA A 468 -12.76 8.29 -11.92
CA ALA A 468 -12.48 7.08 -11.14
C ALA A 468 -12.13 5.87 -12.04
N PRO A 469 -11.05 5.11 -11.73
CA PRO A 469 -10.76 3.89 -12.47
C PRO A 469 -11.79 2.80 -12.15
N SER A 470 -12.31 2.14 -13.19
CA SER A 470 -13.16 0.95 -13.08
C SER A 470 -12.38 -0.34 -13.34
N GLN A 471 -11.24 -0.24 -14.02
CA GLN A 471 -10.34 -1.33 -14.33
C GLN A 471 -8.95 -0.79 -14.69
N PHE A 472 -7.96 -1.68 -14.67
CA PHE A 472 -6.64 -1.52 -15.31
C PHE A 472 -6.42 -2.66 -16.30
N ILE A 473 -5.55 -2.45 -17.27
CA ILE A 473 -5.02 -3.51 -18.13
C ILE A 473 -3.61 -3.85 -17.67
N ALA A 474 -3.48 -4.94 -16.94
CA ALA A 474 -2.18 -5.45 -16.54
C ALA A 474 -1.50 -6.20 -17.68
N SER A 475 -0.18 -6.18 -17.70
CA SER A 475 0.66 -6.94 -18.62
C SER A 475 1.49 -8.01 -17.91
N GLN A 476 1.91 -9.02 -18.69
CA GLN A 476 2.95 -9.97 -18.34
C GLN A 476 3.99 -9.93 -19.42
N SER A 477 5.26 -9.75 -19.03
CA SER A 477 6.37 -9.67 -19.97
C SER A 477 7.35 -10.81 -19.76
N GLU A 478 7.91 -11.32 -20.86
CA GLU A 478 9.00 -12.26 -20.87
C GLU A 478 10.10 -11.74 -21.79
N ALA A 479 11.33 -11.65 -21.29
CA ALA A 479 12.48 -11.10 -22.02
C ALA A 479 12.19 -9.71 -22.67
N GLY A 480 11.47 -8.83 -21.94
CA GLY A 480 11.11 -7.48 -22.39
C GLY A 480 10.00 -7.42 -23.44
N LYS A 481 9.29 -8.52 -23.70
CA LYS A 481 8.15 -8.57 -24.61
C LYS A 481 6.88 -8.93 -23.85
N VAL A 482 5.83 -8.14 -24.03
CA VAL A 482 4.51 -8.46 -23.50
C VAL A 482 3.99 -9.75 -24.16
N ILE A 483 3.69 -10.76 -23.34
CA ILE A 483 3.16 -12.06 -23.76
C ILE A 483 1.69 -12.25 -23.42
N ALA A 484 1.18 -11.54 -22.42
CA ALA A 484 -0.23 -11.56 -22.04
C ALA A 484 -0.65 -10.22 -21.44
N THR A 485 -1.94 -9.89 -21.60
CA THR A 485 -2.61 -8.77 -20.95
C THR A 485 -3.95 -9.21 -20.39
N ARG A 486 -4.38 -8.59 -19.25
CA ARG A 486 -5.67 -8.91 -18.61
C ARG A 486 -6.24 -7.68 -17.88
N PRO A 487 -7.57 -7.49 -17.90
CA PRO A 487 -8.16 -6.46 -17.05
C PRO A 487 -8.08 -6.86 -15.57
N ILE A 488 -7.72 -5.90 -14.73
CA ILE A 488 -7.90 -5.95 -13.29
C ILE A 488 -9.14 -5.13 -12.99
N CYS A 489 -10.17 -5.74 -12.45
CA CYS A 489 -11.47 -5.10 -12.25
C CYS A 489 -11.60 -4.50 -10.86
N ALA A 490 -12.26 -3.34 -10.75
CA ALA A 490 -12.63 -2.82 -9.43
C ALA A 490 -13.59 -3.79 -8.72
N TYR A 491 -13.24 -4.22 -7.52
CA TYR A 491 -14.04 -5.14 -6.71
C TYR A 491 -15.46 -4.57 -6.44
N PRO A 492 -16.52 -5.38 -6.53
CA PRO A 492 -16.56 -6.86 -6.61
C PRO A 492 -16.63 -7.45 -8.02
N MET A 493 -16.29 -6.68 -9.06
CA MET A 493 -16.22 -7.20 -10.43
C MET A 493 -14.98 -8.10 -10.59
N LEU A 494 -15.11 -9.14 -11.41
CA LEU A 494 -14.03 -10.06 -11.77
C LEU A 494 -13.82 -10.09 -13.29
N PRO A 495 -12.60 -10.35 -13.77
CA PRO A 495 -12.36 -10.57 -15.19
C PRO A 495 -13.08 -11.82 -15.67
N HIS A 496 -13.78 -11.69 -16.79
CA HIS A 496 -14.53 -12.77 -17.45
C HIS A 496 -14.14 -12.85 -18.91
N PHE A 497 -13.73 -14.03 -19.36
CA PHE A 497 -13.37 -14.28 -20.76
C PHE A 497 -14.62 -14.37 -21.63
N SER A 498 -14.61 -13.77 -22.82
CA SER A 498 -15.75 -13.77 -23.74
C SER A 498 -16.04 -15.13 -24.39
N GLY A 499 -15.15 -16.11 -24.20
CA GLY A 499 -15.24 -17.44 -24.84
C GLY A 499 -14.69 -17.48 -26.26
N ASN A 500 -14.25 -16.35 -26.82
CA ASN A 500 -13.72 -16.24 -28.17
C ASN A 500 -12.45 -15.39 -28.21
N GLY A 501 -11.54 -15.70 -29.14
CA GLY A 501 -10.29 -14.96 -29.34
C GLY A 501 -9.13 -15.50 -28.52
N ASP A 502 -8.04 -14.72 -28.47
CA ASP A 502 -6.83 -15.06 -27.74
C ASP A 502 -7.04 -14.77 -26.25
N VAL A 503 -6.89 -15.78 -25.41
CA VAL A 503 -7.00 -15.69 -23.94
C VAL A 503 -5.93 -14.76 -23.35
N ASN A 504 -4.81 -14.56 -24.02
CA ASN A 504 -3.74 -13.68 -23.59
C ASN A 504 -3.95 -12.20 -23.96
N SER A 505 -5.09 -11.87 -24.60
CA SER A 505 -5.41 -10.49 -24.96
C SER A 505 -6.55 -9.94 -24.11
N ALA A 506 -6.30 -8.85 -23.38
CA ALA A 506 -7.29 -8.16 -22.55
C ALA A 506 -8.55 -7.76 -23.34
N ALA A 507 -8.43 -7.54 -24.66
CA ALA A 507 -9.56 -7.20 -25.54
C ALA A 507 -10.67 -8.28 -25.59
N ASN A 508 -10.35 -9.50 -25.17
CA ASN A 508 -11.29 -10.63 -25.14
C ASN A 508 -11.88 -10.89 -23.74
N TRP A 509 -11.62 -9.99 -22.81
CA TRP A 509 -12.10 -10.05 -21.42
C TRP A 509 -12.97 -8.85 -21.08
N SER A 510 -13.83 -9.00 -20.10
CA SER A 510 -14.65 -7.92 -19.54
C SER A 510 -14.78 -8.05 -18.03
N CYS A 511 -14.98 -6.93 -17.35
CA CYS A 511 -15.27 -6.92 -15.92
C CYS A 511 -16.76 -7.25 -15.69
N THR A 512 -17.03 -8.32 -14.96
CA THR A 512 -18.39 -8.83 -14.75
C THR A 512 -18.63 -9.12 -13.27
N TYR A 513 -19.83 -8.80 -12.80
CA TYR A 513 -20.28 -9.21 -11.46
C TYR A 513 -20.79 -10.65 -11.53
N LEU A 514 -20.12 -11.56 -10.86
CA LEU A 514 -20.49 -13.00 -10.91
C LEU A 514 -21.61 -13.40 -9.95
N GLY A 515 -22.21 -12.45 -9.22
CA GLY A 515 -23.40 -12.65 -8.39
C GLY A 515 -23.23 -13.58 -7.18
N GLU A 516 -24.30 -13.75 -6.38
CA GLU A 516 -24.33 -14.67 -5.22
C GLU A 516 -24.36 -16.17 -5.59
N ALA A 517 -24.45 -16.51 -6.87
CA ALA A 517 -24.55 -17.90 -7.35
C ALA A 517 -23.24 -18.71 -7.16
N GLN A 518 -22.16 -18.06 -6.68
CA GLN A 518 -20.87 -18.70 -6.42
C GLN A 518 -20.41 -18.55 -4.96
N LYS A 519 -21.33 -18.24 -4.04
CA LYS A 519 -21.08 -18.31 -2.59
C LYS A 519 -21.07 -19.73 -2.07
#